data_376866b7c5d484f0c806efac60361379
#
_entry.id   376866b7c5d484f0c806efac60361379
#
_cell.length_a   1.000
_cell.length_b   1.000
_cell.length_c   1.000
_cell.angle_alpha   90.00
_cell.angle_beta   90.00
_cell.angle_gamma   90.00
#
_symmetry.space_group_name_H-M   'P 1'
#
loop_
_entity.id
_entity.type
_entity.pdbx_description
1 polymer ?
#
loop_
_entity_poly.entity_id
_entity_poly.type
_entity_poly.pdbx_seq_one_letter_code
_entity_poly.pdbx_strand_id
1 'polypeptide(L)'
;MLRPNLLAALSVLAAAALPASAQYIDTEAEYAVIMDYETGDILFSKRGSEAMIPASMTKIMTAHVVYDAIERGEISLDDELVVSERAWREGGWATGGSTMGLKIGETPTVEQLLRGVIVLSGNDACIVLAEGLAGSEEAFADRMTDLAHELGLTSANFENASGLPADGHVISAADLAKLAALEIRKYPQYYKYYSELEMTWNGITQGNRNPLLYSMDGADGLKTGHLEVSGYGLTASAERDGQRMVMVLNGLPSSQARAEESERLMRLAFTAFDTRTVEPTEEAFAELPVWNGEVSTVGVRLEQALRVAGHKRAFDEASAEIVYDGPLSAPIEEGQQLATLVVTMEGRDEPITAPLVATSSVEKLGFMGKAVAGLSLKLGAGDDQ
;
A
#
# COMPACT_ATOMS: atom_id res chain seq x y z
N MET A 1 -43.65 -27.69 -44.47
CA MET A 1 -42.65 -28.48 -43.73
C MET A 1 -41.66 -27.50 -43.12
N LEU A 2 -41.87 -27.17 -41.85
CA LEU A 2 -40.99 -26.27 -41.07
C LEU A 2 -39.92 -27.11 -40.38
N ARG A 3 -38.65 -26.69 -40.48
CA ARG A 3 -37.55 -27.25 -39.68
C ARG A 3 -37.31 -26.35 -38.45
N PRO A 4 -37.22 -26.89 -37.25
CA PRO A 4 -36.87 -26.11 -36.08
C PRO A 4 -35.35 -25.95 -35.94
N ASN A 5 -34.86 -24.73 -35.73
CA ASN A 5 -33.49 -24.40 -35.35
C ASN A 5 -33.29 -24.75 -33.90
N LEU A 6 -32.33 -25.63 -33.64
CA LEU A 6 -31.80 -25.90 -32.30
C LEU A 6 -30.80 -24.78 -31.94
N LEU A 7 -31.17 -23.94 -30.99
CA LEU A 7 -30.23 -23.07 -30.26
C LEU A 7 -29.56 -23.90 -29.14
N ALA A 8 -28.28 -24.21 -29.31
CA ALA A 8 -27.49 -24.78 -28.27
C ALA A 8 -27.02 -23.67 -27.32
N ALA A 9 -27.56 -23.64 -26.11
CA ALA A 9 -27.10 -22.77 -25.05
C ALA A 9 -25.79 -23.37 -24.47
N LEU A 10 -24.67 -22.71 -24.69
CA LEU A 10 -23.39 -23.03 -24.05
C LEU A 10 -23.40 -22.41 -22.65
N SER A 11 -23.61 -23.24 -21.64
CA SER A 11 -23.46 -22.84 -20.24
C SER A 11 -21.97 -22.84 -19.91
N VAL A 12 -21.37 -21.66 -19.81
CA VAL A 12 -20.01 -21.50 -19.26
C VAL A 12 -20.11 -21.61 -17.74
N LEU A 13 -19.68 -22.74 -17.20
CA LEU A 13 -19.42 -22.87 -15.78
C LEU A 13 -18.16 -22.03 -15.48
N ALA A 14 -18.33 -20.87 -14.86
CA ALA A 14 -17.23 -20.13 -14.26
C ALA A 14 -16.79 -20.92 -13.01
N ALA A 15 -15.74 -21.72 -13.14
CA ALA A 15 -15.01 -22.24 -11.99
C ALA A 15 -14.30 -21.03 -11.34
N ALA A 16 -14.71 -20.68 -10.13
CA ALA A 16 -13.97 -19.72 -9.32
C ALA A 16 -12.59 -20.34 -9.03
N ALA A 17 -11.58 -19.95 -9.78
CA ALA A 17 -10.19 -20.26 -9.46
C ALA A 17 -9.83 -19.47 -8.20
N LEU A 18 -9.50 -20.16 -7.11
CA LEU A 18 -8.88 -19.53 -5.95
C LEU A 18 -7.53 -18.96 -6.40
N PRO A 19 -7.17 -17.73 -5.96
CA PRO A 19 -5.92 -17.13 -6.38
C PRO A 19 -4.73 -18.03 -6.03
N ALA A 20 -3.93 -18.37 -7.02
CA ALA A 20 -2.80 -19.30 -6.91
C ALA A 20 -1.69 -18.79 -5.95
N SER A 21 -1.66 -17.49 -5.65
CA SER A 21 -0.69 -16.87 -4.74
C SER A 21 -0.79 -17.32 -3.28
N ALA A 22 -1.95 -17.85 -2.84
CA ALA A 22 -2.14 -18.38 -1.48
C ALA A 22 -1.38 -19.69 -1.22
N GLN A 23 -0.84 -20.34 -2.24
CA GLN A 23 -0.34 -21.71 -2.16
C GLN A 23 1.14 -21.83 -1.72
N TYR A 24 1.90 -20.73 -1.64
CA TYR A 24 3.36 -20.78 -1.45
C TYR A 24 3.87 -20.28 -0.10
N ILE A 25 3.06 -19.57 0.67
CA ILE A 25 3.45 -19.00 1.96
C ILE A 25 2.44 -19.46 3.01
N ASP A 26 2.89 -20.25 3.97
CA ASP A 26 2.13 -20.59 5.17
C ASP A 26 2.57 -19.71 6.34
N THR A 27 1.63 -19.38 7.24
CA THR A 27 1.89 -18.59 8.43
C THR A 27 0.94 -18.93 9.57
N GLU A 28 1.47 -18.95 10.80
CA GLU A 28 0.67 -19.09 12.02
C GLU A 28 -0.16 -17.84 12.34
N ALA A 29 0.19 -16.68 11.78
CA ALA A 29 -0.58 -15.46 11.98
C ALA A 29 -2.03 -15.66 11.49
N GLU A 30 -3.00 -15.15 12.25
CA GLU A 30 -4.41 -15.17 11.85
C GLU A 30 -4.67 -14.23 10.66
N TYR A 31 -4.06 -13.05 10.71
CA TYR A 31 -4.06 -12.05 9.65
C TYR A 31 -2.63 -11.75 9.23
N ALA A 32 -2.38 -11.75 7.93
CA ALA A 32 -1.06 -11.44 7.40
C ALA A 32 -1.14 -10.76 6.05
N VAL A 33 -0.31 -9.74 5.85
CA VAL A 33 -0.11 -9.04 4.58
C VAL A 33 1.38 -8.78 4.39
N ILE A 34 1.87 -9.03 3.16
CA ILE A 34 3.16 -8.52 2.68
C ILE A 34 2.87 -7.64 1.48
N MET A 35 3.39 -6.43 1.48
CA MET A 35 3.18 -5.42 0.44
C MET A 35 4.52 -4.90 -0.06
N ASP A 36 4.66 -4.76 -1.37
CA ASP A 36 5.74 -3.98 -1.99
C ASP A 36 5.47 -2.50 -1.76
N TYR A 37 6.44 -1.80 -1.17
CA TYR A 37 6.28 -0.38 -0.84
C TYR A 37 6.18 0.52 -2.07
N GLU A 38 6.96 0.22 -3.12
CA GLU A 38 7.08 1.08 -4.30
C GLU A 38 5.80 1.04 -5.14
N THR A 39 5.28 -0.15 -5.39
CA THR A 39 4.07 -0.35 -6.21
C THR A 39 2.78 -0.25 -5.41
N GLY A 40 2.83 -0.51 -4.08
CA GLY A 40 1.65 -0.67 -3.23
C GLY A 40 0.93 -2.01 -3.42
N ASP A 41 1.51 -2.91 -4.21
CA ASP A 41 0.92 -4.22 -4.49
C ASP A 41 0.99 -5.14 -3.27
N ILE A 42 -0.12 -5.80 -2.95
CA ILE A 42 -0.16 -6.87 -1.94
C ILE A 42 0.37 -8.15 -2.58
N LEU A 43 1.54 -8.58 -2.13
CA LEU A 43 2.26 -9.75 -2.64
C LEU A 43 1.83 -11.04 -1.95
N PHE A 44 1.35 -10.95 -0.72
CA PHE A 44 0.78 -12.05 0.06
C PHE A 44 -0.32 -11.52 0.96
N SER A 45 -1.41 -12.28 1.06
CA SER A 45 -2.56 -11.95 1.90
C SER A 45 -3.17 -13.21 2.52
N LYS A 46 -3.29 -13.21 3.84
CA LYS A 46 -4.11 -14.15 4.61
C LYS A 46 -5.10 -13.35 5.43
N ARG A 47 -6.39 -13.41 5.07
CA ARG A 47 -7.47 -12.61 5.66
C ARG A 47 -7.15 -11.11 5.71
N GLY A 48 -6.34 -10.63 4.74
CA GLY A 48 -5.76 -9.29 4.77
C GLY A 48 -6.78 -8.16 4.65
N SER A 49 -7.92 -8.38 4.01
CA SER A 49 -9.01 -7.41 3.87
C SER A 49 -10.06 -7.48 4.99
N GLU A 50 -10.00 -8.51 5.85
CA GLU A 50 -10.94 -8.64 6.96
C GLU A 50 -10.57 -7.67 8.10
N ALA A 51 -11.59 -7.14 8.76
CA ALA A 51 -11.41 -6.28 9.93
C ALA A 51 -10.80 -7.08 11.09
N MET A 52 -9.76 -6.53 11.71
CA MET A 52 -9.10 -7.10 12.88
C MET A 52 -8.92 -6.04 13.97
N ILE A 53 -8.75 -6.47 15.21
CA ILE A 53 -8.40 -5.60 16.34
C ILE A 53 -6.89 -5.32 16.30
N PRO A 54 -6.44 -4.09 16.02
CA PRO A 54 -5.02 -3.77 15.81
C PRO A 54 -4.20 -3.68 17.10
N ALA A 55 -4.83 -3.58 18.25
CA ALA A 55 -4.17 -3.26 19.51
C ALA A 55 -3.28 -2.00 19.35
N SER A 56 -2.10 -1.97 19.95
CA SER A 56 -1.19 -0.81 19.85
C SER A 56 -0.61 -0.51 18.46
N MET A 57 -0.92 -1.30 17.42
CA MET A 57 -0.62 -0.89 16.03
C MET A 57 -1.46 0.30 15.59
N THR A 58 -2.60 0.58 16.25
CA THR A 58 -3.38 1.83 16.18
C THR A 58 -2.51 3.08 16.27
N LYS A 59 -1.44 3.03 17.06
CA LYS A 59 -0.57 4.18 17.32
C LYS A 59 0.17 4.70 16.07
N ILE A 60 0.20 3.93 15.00
CA ILE A 60 0.65 4.41 13.68
C ILE A 60 -0.32 5.51 13.20
N MET A 61 -1.64 5.28 13.30
CA MET A 61 -2.63 6.30 12.94
C MET A 61 -2.60 7.50 13.90
N THR A 62 -2.37 7.27 15.18
CA THR A 62 -2.20 8.35 16.16
C THR A 62 -1.03 9.26 15.80
N ALA A 63 0.14 8.69 15.46
CA ALA A 63 1.29 9.45 14.99
C ALA A 63 0.99 10.15 13.67
N HIS A 64 0.31 9.49 12.74
CA HIS A 64 -0.07 10.05 11.44
C HIS A 64 -0.94 11.30 11.57
N VAL A 65 -1.95 11.28 12.45
CA VAL A 65 -2.81 12.46 12.74
C VAL A 65 -1.99 13.61 13.32
N VAL A 66 -1.04 13.31 14.22
CA VAL A 66 -0.17 14.35 14.79
C VAL A 66 0.75 14.94 13.73
N TYR A 67 1.33 14.14 12.85
CA TYR A 67 2.16 14.61 11.73
C TYR A 67 1.36 15.45 10.74
N ASP A 68 0.14 15.05 10.43
CA ASP A 68 -0.77 15.84 9.58
C ASP A 68 -1.09 17.20 10.21
N ALA A 69 -1.32 17.24 11.53
CA ALA A 69 -1.54 18.47 12.27
C ALA A 69 -0.29 19.40 12.27
N ILE A 70 0.91 18.81 12.39
CA ILE A 70 2.16 19.58 12.30
C ILE A 70 2.33 20.20 10.90
N GLU A 71 2.11 19.43 9.84
CA GLU A 71 2.19 19.92 8.45
C GLU A 71 1.15 21.01 8.16
N ARG A 72 -0.01 20.96 8.79
CA ARG A 72 -1.03 22.01 8.71
C ARG A 72 -0.74 23.24 9.60
N GLY A 73 0.30 23.18 10.44
CA GLY A 73 0.63 24.25 11.36
C GLY A 73 -0.33 24.42 12.55
N GLU A 74 -1.10 23.37 12.86
CA GLU A 74 -2.00 23.36 14.02
C GLU A 74 -1.22 23.20 15.34
N ILE A 75 -0.09 22.50 15.30
CA ILE A 75 0.81 22.25 16.43
C ILE A 75 2.24 22.12 15.90
N SER A 76 3.23 22.29 16.77
CA SER A 76 4.65 22.10 16.46
C SER A 76 5.29 21.04 17.36
N LEU A 77 6.46 20.50 16.94
CA LEU A 77 7.21 19.54 17.73
C LEU A 77 7.64 20.09 19.10
N ASP A 78 7.87 21.40 19.21
CA ASP A 78 8.34 22.09 20.40
C ASP A 78 7.20 22.51 21.33
N ASP A 79 5.94 22.41 20.90
CA ASP A 79 4.79 22.76 21.74
C ASP A 79 4.69 21.81 22.94
N GLU A 80 4.44 22.37 24.11
CA GLU A 80 4.28 21.63 25.35
C GLU A 80 2.82 21.35 25.64
N LEU A 81 2.51 20.09 25.96
CA LEU A 81 1.16 19.63 26.31
C LEU A 81 1.09 19.20 27.78
N VAL A 82 0.06 19.68 28.49
CA VAL A 82 -0.10 19.38 29.91
C VAL A 82 -0.65 17.96 30.10
N VAL A 83 -0.01 17.17 30.93
CA VAL A 83 -0.48 15.83 31.32
C VAL A 83 -1.67 15.95 32.25
N SER A 84 -2.83 15.50 31.79
CA SER A 84 -4.07 15.48 32.54
C SER A 84 -4.11 14.36 33.60
N GLU A 85 -5.03 14.46 34.55
CA GLU A 85 -5.33 13.37 35.49
C GLU A 85 -5.82 12.11 34.74
N ARG A 86 -6.62 12.30 33.66
CA ARG A 86 -7.11 11.18 32.82
C ARG A 86 -5.95 10.43 32.17
N ALA A 87 -5.01 11.14 31.51
CA ALA A 87 -3.87 10.52 30.86
C ALA A 87 -3.00 9.72 31.86
N TRP A 88 -2.77 10.28 33.05
CA TRP A 88 -2.04 9.59 34.12
C TRP A 88 -2.78 8.37 34.66
N ARG A 89 -4.11 8.47 34.86
CA ARG A 89 -4.93 7.41 35.46
C ARG A 89 -5.18 6.26 34.47
N GLU A 90 -5.51 6.57 33.21
CA GLU A 90 -5.97 5.62 32.20
C GLU A 90 -4.83 5.10 31.31
N GLY A 91 -3.70 5.83 31.20
CA GLY A 91 -2.52 5.45 30.41
C GLY A 91 -1.27 5.16 31.23
N GLY A 92 -1.24 5.51 32.53
CA GLY A 92 -0.07 5.43 33.38
C GLY A 92 0.21 4.05 33.98
N TRP A 93 1.26 3.98 34.83
CA TRP A 93 1.77 2.73 35.42
C TRP A 93 0.72 1.87 36.13
N ALA A 94 -0.29 2.49 36.76
CA ALA A 94 -1.30 1.78 37.53
C ALA A 94 -2.18 0.85 36.67
N THR A 95 -2.23 1.04 35.36
CA THR A 95 -3.00 0.21 34.43
C THR A 95 -2.32 -1.13 34.10
N GLY A 96 -1.02 -1.26 34.35
CA GLY A 96 -0.21 -2.41 33.94
C GLY A 96 0.06 -2.45 32.42
N GLY A 97 -0.46 -1.48 31.68
CA GLY A 97 -0.24 -1.35 30.24
C GLY A 97 1.07 -0.66 29.86
N SER A 98 1.26 -0.44 28.57
CA SER A 98 2.41 0.31 28.05
C SER A 98 2.28 1.79 28.39
N THR A 99 3.32 2.39 28.95
CA THR A 99 3.30 3.77 29.42
C THR A 99 4.67 4.45 29.23
N MET A 100 4.66 5.75 28.97
CA MET A 100 5.84 6.60 29.03
C MET A 100 6.19 6.94 30.50
N GLY A 101 5.21 6.89 31.39
CA GLY A 101 5.38 7.17 32.82
C GLY A 101 5.28 8.66 33.16
N LEU A 102 4.34 9.32 32.48
CA LEU A 102 4.04 10.73 32.67
C LEU A 102 3.44 11.00 34.07
N LYS A 103 3.71 12.18 34.61
CA LYS A 103 3.12 12.63 35.89
C LYS A 103 2.13 13.74 35.64
N ILE A 104 1.08 13.82 36.45
CA ILE A 104 0.07 14.89 36.37
C ILE A 104 0.74 16.26 36.42
N GLY A 105 0.39 17.12 35.45
CA GLY A 105 0.91 18.48 35.34
C GLY A 105 2.31 18.60 34.73
N GLU A 106 2.97 17.49 34.35
CA GLU A 106 4.14 17.57 33.46
C GLU A 106 3.76 18.20 32.12
N THR A 107 4.73 18.81 31.43
CA THR A 107 4.54 19.46 30.14
C THR A 107 5.58 18.93 29.12
N PRO A 108 5.49 17.64 28.71
CA PRO A 108 6.34 17.13 27.66
C PRO A 108 6.05 17.81 26.33
N THR A 109 7.07 17.94 25.46
CA THR A 109 6.86 18.44 24.10
C THR A 109 6.17 17.41 23.23
N VAL A 110 5.55 17.86 22.14
CA VAL A 110 4.92 16.98 21.12
C VAL A 110 5.93 15.95 20.60
N GLU A 111 7.19 16.34 20.34
CA GLU A 111 8.24 15.40 19.92
C GLU A 111 8.49 14.30 20.98
N GLN A 112 8.57 14.68 22.24
CA GLN A 112 8.77 13.71 23.32
C GLN A 112 7.60 12.75 23.46
N LEU A 113 6.38 13.25 23.31
CA LEU A 113 5.16 12.43 23.32
C LEU A 113 5.12 11.47 22.13
N LEU A 114 5.42 11.94 20.91
CA LEU A 114 5.49 11.09 19.71
C LEU A 114 6.49 9.95 19.88
N ARG A 115 7.69 10.25 20.39
CA ARG A 115 8.69 9.21 20.71
C ARG A 115 8.19 8.26 21.80
N GLY A 116 7.48 8.77 22.81
CA GLY A 116 6.80 7.97 23.83
C GLY A 116 5.76 7.01 23.25
N VAL A 117 4.94 7.49 22.29
CA VAL A 117 3.95 6.68 21.57
C VAL A 117 4.61 5.58 20.73
N ILE A 118 5.65 5.94 19.98
CA ILE A 118 6.30 5.05 19.00
C ILE A 118 7.20 4.03 19.70
N VAL A 119 8.18 4.49 20.47
CA VAL A 119 9.23 3.64 21.07
C VAL A 119 8.71 2.88 22.28
N LEU A 120 8.04 3.60 23.21
CA LEU A 120 7.54 3.03 24.47
C LEU A 120 6.14 2.45 24.36
N SER A 121 5.45 2.75 23.27
CA SER A 121 4.03 2.41 23.12
C SER A 121 3.14 3.06 24.21
N GLY A 122 3.51 4.24 24.71
CA GLY A 122 2.90 4.92 25.85
C GLY A 122 1.43 5.25 25.62
N ASN A 123 0.52 4.65 26.39
CA ASN A 123 -0.92 4.97 26.34
C ASN A 123 -1.19 6.37 26.90
N ASP A 124 -0.47 6.73 27.96
CA ASP A 124 -0.52 8.08 28.56
C ASP A 124 -0.14 9.16 27.54
N ALA A 125 0.92 8.94 26.78
CA ALA A 125 1.35 9.86 25.72
C ALA A 125 0.30 9.99 24.60
N CYS A 126 -0.40 8.91 24.24
CA CYS A 126 -1.52 8.96 23.27
C CYS A 126 -2.65 9.85 23.76
N ILE A 127 -3.05 9.70 25.02
CA ILE A 127 -4.15 10.48 25.61
C ILE A 127 -3.76 11.97 25.67
N VAL A 128 -2.53 12.29 26.09
CA VAL A 128 -2.05 13.70 26.12
C VAL A 128 -2.07 14.35 24.74
N LEU A 129 -1.60 13.64 23.70
CA LEU A 129 -1.65 14.13 22.32
C LEU A 129 -3.09 14.33 21.84
N ALA A 130 -3.97 13.37 22.14
CA ALA A 130 -5.37 13.43 21.77
C ALA A 130 -6.11 14.62 22.42
N GLU A 131 -5.94 14.79 23.73
CA GLU A 131 -6.52 15.92 24.47
C GLU A 131 -5.96 17.27 23.98
N GLY A 132 -4.65 17.33 23.70
CA GLY A 132 -3.99 18.56 23.23
C GLY A 132 -4.42 18.98 21.83
N LEU A 133 -4.66 18.04 20.92
CA LEU A 133 -5.04 18.32 19.54
C LEU A 133 -6.54 18.45 19.29
N ALA A 134 -7.36 17.67 20.01
CA ALA A 134 -8.79 17.58 19.74
C ALA A 134 -9.66 17.93 20.96
N GLY A 135 -9.04 18.23 22.10
CA GLY A 135 -9.74 18.54 23.35
C GLY A 135 -10.25 17.32 24.11
N SER A 136 -10.39 16.16 23.47
CA SER A 136 -10.69 14.89 24.10
C SER A 136 -10.18 13.69 23.26
N GLU A 137 -10.03 12.52 23.88
CA GLU A 137 -9.62 11.30 23.16
C GLU A 137 -10.71 10.83 22.20
N GLU A 138 -11.97 11.02 22.53
CA GLU A 138 -13.11 10.66 21.69
C GLU A 138 -13.10 11.50 20.38
N ALA A 139 -12.98 12.83 20.49
CA ALA A 139 -12.88 13.72 19.32
C ALA A 139 -11.63 13.44 18.47
N PHE A 140 -10.55 13.00 19.11
CA PHE A 140 -9.34 12.59 18.40
C PHE A 140 -9.55 11.26 17.65
N ALA A 141 -10.26 10.31 18.23
CA ALA A 141 -10.61 9.04 17.58
C ALA A 141 -11.51 9.25 16.36
N ASP A 142 -12.49 10.16 16.46
CA ASP A 142 -13.29 10.58 15.30
C ASP A 142 -12.38 11.15 14.19
N ARG A 143 -11.45 12.06 14.54
CA ARG A 143 -10.48 12.62 13.60
C ARG A 143 -9.57 11.54 12.98
N MET A 144 -9.15 10.52 13.76
CA MET A 144 -8.40 9.37 13.24
C MET A 144 -9.20 8.61 12.18
N THR A 145 -10.47 8.34 12.44
CA THR A 145 -11.37 7.60 11.54
C THR A 145 -11.63 8.39 10.27
N ASP A 146 -11.95 9.68 10.39
CA ASP A 146 -12.20 10.56 9.24
C ASP A 146 -10.97 10.65 8.34
N LEU A 147 -9.79 10.92 8.91
CA LEU A 147 -8.54 10.99 8.14
C LEU A 147 -8.19 9.64 7.50
N ALA A 148 -8.41 8.52 8.20
CA ALA A 148 -8.21 7.19 7.61
C ALA A 148 -9.08 6.97 6.37
N HIS A 149 -10.35 7.36 6.42
CA HIS A 149 -11.26 7.27 5.27
C HIS A 149 -10.85 8.20 4.12
N GLU A 150 -10.41 9.44 4.42
CA GLU A 150 -9.85 10.36 3.42
C GLU A 150 -8.62 9.77 2.71
N LEU A 151 -7.81 8.99 3.43
CA LEU A 151 -6.65 8.27 2.89
C LEU A 151 -7.01 6.96 2.16
N GLY A 152 -8.30 6.62 2.05
CA GLY A 152 -8.79 5.40 1.41
C GLY A 152 -8.66 4.13 2.27
N LEU A 153 -8.45 4.26 3.60
CA LEU A 153 -8.37 3.15 4.55
C LEU A 153 -9.78 2.83 5.07
N THR A 154 -10.63 2.33 4.19
CA THR A 154 -12.08 2.23 4.41
C THR A 154 -12.52 1.20 5.44
N SER A 155 -11.63 0.28 5.83
CA SER A 155 -11.89 -0.71 6.89
C SER A 155 -11.65 -0.18 8.30
N ALA A 156 -11.06 1.02 8.43
CA ALA A 156 -10.65 1.57 9.71
C ALA A 156 -11.82 2.21 10.45
N ASN A 157 -11.94 1.90 11.75
CA ASN A 157 -12.75 2.61 12.71
C ASN A 157 -11.99 2.64 14.03
N PHE A 158 -11.74 3.83 14.55
CA PHE A 158 -10.98 4.03 15.78
C PHE A 158 -11.86 4.61 16.88
N GLU A 159 -11.80 4.01 18.08
CA GLU A 159 -12.57 4.41 19.26
C GLU A 159 -11.69 5.08 20.33
N ASN A 160 -10.36 5.00 20.18
CA ASN A 160 -9.38 5.62 21.07
C ASN A 160 -8.03 5.78 20.36
N ALA A 161 -7.14 6.57 20.95
CA ALA A 161 -5.82 6.88 20.39
C ALA A 161 -4.75 5.79 20.66
N SER A 162 -5.00 4.82 21.49
CA SER A 162 -3.99 3.89 22.00
C SER A 162 -4.11 2.46 21.46
N GLY A 163 -5.31 2.08 20.98
CA GLY A 163 -5.66 0.72 20.59
C GLY A 163 -6.02 -0.16 21.78
N LEU A 164 -6.43 0.44 22.90
CA LEU A 164 -7.04 -0.27 24.03
C LEU A 164 -8.38 -0.88 23.60
N PRO A 165 -8.85 -1.96 24.27
CA PRO A 165 -10.11 -2.61 23.91
C PRO A 165 -11.29 -1.65 23.88
N ALA A 166 -11.98 -1.59 22.75
CA ALA A 166 -13.23 -0.88 22.57
C ALA A 166 -14.03 -1.58 21.47
N ASP A 167 -15.36 -1.62 21.63
CA ASP A 167 -16.25 -2.23 20.64
C ASP A 167 -16.19 -1.42 19.34
N GLY A 168 -15.95 -2.10 18.23
CA GLY A 168 -15.84 -1.43 16.93
C GLY A 168 -14.44 -0.91 16.57
N HIS A 169 -13.45 -0.96 17.47
CA HIS A 169 -12.08 -0.52 17.18
C HIS A 169 -11.36 -1.51 16.27
N VAL A 170 -11.34 -1.24 14.97
CA VAL A 170 -10.84 -2.17 13.95
C VAL A 170 -10.12 -1.47 12.82
N ILE A 171 -9.29 -2.25 12.09
CA ILE A 171 -8.73 -1.94 10.77
C ILE A 171 -8.34 -3.25 10.11
N SER A 172 -8.30 -3.34 8.78
CA SER A 172 -7.76 -4.52 8.08
C SER A 172 -6.23 -4.51 8.04
N ALA A 173 -5.62 -5.69 7.91
CA ALA A 173 -4.17 -5.79 7.75
C ALA A 173 -3.69 -5.09 6.46
N ALA A 174 -4.49 -5.12 5.40
CA ALA A 174 -4.19 -4.44 4.14
C ALA A 174 -4.19 -2.91 4.30
N ASP A 175 -5.19 -2.34 4.97
CA ASP A 175 -5.25 -0.90 5.19
C ASP A 175 -4.17 -0.44 6.18
N LEU A 176 -3.83 -1.27 7.17
CA LEU A 176 -2.71 -0.97 8.07
C LEU A 176 -1.35 -1.01 7.36
N ALA A 177 -1.16 -1.90 6.36
CA ALA A 177 0.03 -1.90 5.51
C ALA A 177 0.11 -0.65 4.63
N LYS A 178 -1.02 -0.22 4.04
CA LYS A 178 -1.12 1.04 3.28
C LYS A 178 -0.81 2.25 4.18
N LEU A 179 -1.36 2.29 5.39
CA LEU A 179 -1.07 3.36 6.36
C LEU A 179 0.44 3.43 6.67
N ALA A 180 1.08 2.28 6.90
CA ALA A 180 2.53 2.23 7.13
C ALA A 180 3.32 2.77 5.92
N ALA A 181 2.93 2.42 4.70
CA ALA A 181 3.58 2.96 3.49
C ALA A 181 3.35 4.47 3.33
N LEU A 182 2.15 4.96 3.64
CA LEU A 182 1.85 6.40 3.64
C LEU A 182 2.70 7.14 4.66
N GLU A 183 2.88 6.58 5.86
CA GLU A 183 3.73 7.13 6.93
C GLU A 183 5.18 7.32 6.45
N ILE A 184 5.76 6.27 5.85
CA ILE A 184 7.12 6.30 5.32
C ILE A 184 7.25 7.34 4.19
N ARG A 185 6.26 7.40 3.29
CA ARG A 185 6.32 8.26 2.09
C ARG A 185 6.07 9.72 2.40
N LYS A 186 5.07 10.00 3.23
CA LYS A 186 4.60 11.37 3.49
C LYS A 186 5.43 12.08 4.58
N TYR A 187 5.92 11.31 5.56
CA TYR A 187 6.58 11.85 6.74
C TYR A 187 7.97 11.28 7.02
N PRO A 188 8.88 11.20 6.01
CA PRO A 188 10.20 10.59 6.19
C PRO A 188 11.03 11.26 7.27
N GLN A 189 10.82 12.56 7.54
CA GLN A 189 11.50 13.32 8.59
C GLN A 189 11.13 12.86 10.00
N TYR A 190 9.93 12.29 10.21
CA TYR A 190 9.44 11.77 11.49
C TYR A 190 9.52 10.24 11.56
N TYR A 191 9.52 9.56 10.42
CA TYR A 191 9.60 8.10 10.33
C TYR A 191 10.83 7.53 11.06
N LYS A 192 11.93 8.28 11.12
CA LYS A 192 13.15 7.92 11.86
C LYS A 192 12.91 7.51 13.33
N TYR A 193 11.84 8.00 13.98
CA TYR A 193 11.54 7.64 15.37
C TYR A 193 11.19 6.15 15.53
N TYR A 194 10.67 5.49 14.48
CA TYR A 194 10.33 4.07 14.51
C TYR A 194 11.57 3.17 14.61
N SER A 195 12.73 3.63 14.18
CA SER A 195 14.00 2.90 14.26
C SER A 195 14.77 3.13 15.57
N GLU A 196 14.30 4.02 16.45
CA GLU A 196 14.93 4.23 17.76
C GLU A 196 14.81 2.97 18.62
N LEU A 197 15.96 2.50 19.15
CA LEU A 197 16.01 1.24 19.91
C LEU A 197 15.51 1.40 21.34
N GLU A 198 15.64 2.59 21.92
CA GLU A 198 15.24 2.87 23.30
C GLU A 198 14.93 4.34 23.51
N MET A 199 14.19 4.65 24.55
CA MET A 199 13.92 6.00 25.02
C MET A 199 14.02 6.05 26.54
N THR A 200 14.62 7.13 27.05
CA THR A 200 14.68 7.43 28.49
C THR A 200 13.74 8.57 28.83
N TRP A 201 12.84 8.35 29.77
CA TRP A 201 11.97 9.37 30.34
C TRP A 201 11.99 9.28 31.87
N ASN A 202 12.14 10.44 32.55
CA ASN A 202 12.22 10.52 34.02
C ASN A 202 13.25 9.53 34.64
N GLY A 203 14.36 9.29 33.96
CA GLY A 203 15.41 8.38 34.42
C GLY A 203 15.12 6.89 34.22
N ILE A 204 14.00 6.54 33.57
CA ILE A 204 13.64 5.15 33.22
C ILE A 204 13.85 4.95 31.73
N THR A 205 14.77 4.04 31.39
CA THR A 205 15.03 3.63 30.00
C THR A 205 14.20 2.40 29.67
N GLN A 206 13.47 2.45 28.55
CA GLN A 206 12.69 1.33 28.01
C GLN A 206 13.07 1.12 26.54
N GLY A 207 13.17 -0.16 26.12
CA GLY A 207 13.47 -0.54 24.74
C GLY A 207 12.25 -0.51 23.82
N ASN A 208 12.52 -0.32 22.52
CA ASN A 208 11.53 -0.54 21.48
C ASN A 208 11.16 -2.03 21.45
N ARG A 209 9.88 -2.32 21.22
CA ARG A 209 9.35 -3.70 21.26
C ARG A 209 9.34 -4.40 19.91
N ASN A 210 9.72 -3.71 18.83
CA ASN A 210 9.83 -4.31 17.50
C ASN A 210 11.05 -5.23 17.43
N PRO A 211 10.86 -6.56 17.35
CA PRO A 211 11.98 -7.51 17.39
C PRO A 211 12.90 -7.38 16.18
N LEU A 212 12.39 -6.98 15.02
CA LEU A 212 13.16 -6.90 13.77
C LEU A 212 14.26 -5.83 13.85
N LEU A 213 14.10 -4.78 14.65
CA LEU A 213 15.13 -3.75 14.83
C LEU A 213 16.43 -4.31 15.44
N TYR A 214 16.34 -5.46 16.12
CA TYR A 214 17.48 -6.10 16.78
C TYR A 214 18.02 -7.33 16.03
N SER A 215 17.24 -7.90 15.11
CA SER A 215 17.57 -9.18 14.49
C SER A 215 17.70 -9.13 12.96
N MET A 216 17.32 -8.00 12.33
CA MET A 216 17.25 -7.94 10.88
C MET A 216 17.86 -6.66 10.31
N ASP A 217 18.90 -6.80 9.52
CA ASP A 217 19.49 -5.68 8.78
C ASP A 217 18.48 -5.09 7.81
N GLY A 218 18.41 -3.75 7.80
CA GLY A 218 17.47 -2.99 6.96
C GLY A 218 16.09 -2.80 7.58
N ALA A 219 15.76 -3.44 8.70
CA ALA A 219 14.51 -3.17 9.43
C ALA A 219 14.57 -1.80 10.11
N ASP A 220 13.53 -0.97 9.91
CA ASP A 220 13.51 0.42 10.38
C ASP A 220 12.15 0.86 10.99
N GLY A 221 11.21 -0.03 11.12
CA GLY A 221 9.88 0.25 11.68
C GLY A 221 9.01 -1.00 11.76
N LEU A 222 7.77 -0.89 12.21
CA LEU A 222 7.09 0.26 12.80
C LEU A 222 6.63 -0.07 14.24
N LYS A 223 5.54 -0.86 14.37
CA LYS A 223 4.83 -0.94 15.63
C LYS A 223 4.31 -2.32 15.96
N THR A 224 4.48 -2.74 17.21
CA THR A 224 3.89 -3.96 17.76
C THR A 224 2.51 -3.69 18.35
N GLY A 225 1.65 -4.72 18.37
CA GLY A 225 0.40 -4.77 19.08
C GLY A 225 0.28 -6.03 19.95
N HIS A 226 -0.49 -5.97 21.02
CA HIS A 226 -0.89 -7.12 21.81
C HIS A 226 -2.12 -6.79 22.66
N LEU A 227 -3.11 -7.66 22.56
CA LEU A 227 -4.22 -7.79 23.49
C LEU A 227 -4.53 -9.29 23.63
N GLU A 228 -5.06 -9.70 24.76
CA GLU A 228 -5.49 -11.09 25.01
C GLU A 228 -6.45 -11.60 23.91
N VAL A 229 -7.36 -10.72 23.46
CA VAL A 229 -8.39 -11.05 22.48
C VAL A 229 -7.86 -11.10 21.03
N SER A 230 -6.80 -10.36 20.70
CA SER A 230 -6.26 -10.25 19.33
C SER A 230 -4.90 -10.93 19.15
N GLY A 231 -4.31 -11.50 20.20
CA GLY A 231 -2.97 -12.06 20.15
C GLY A 231 -1.88 -11.01 19.92
N TYR A 232 -0.73 -11.45 19.45
CA TYR A 232 0.45 -10.62 19.19
C TYR A 232 0.51 -10.21 17.72
N GLY A 233 0.73 -8.92 17.47
CA GLY A 233 0.82 -8.36 16.13
C GLY A 233 2.07 -7.51 15.93
N LEU A 234 2.41 -7.28 14.66
CA LEU A 234 3.49 -6.40 14.23
C LEU A 234 3.15 -5.81 12.87
N THR A 235 3.23 -4.49 12.75
CA THR A 235 3.41 -3.80 11.48
C THR A 235 4.90 -3.50 11.34
N ALA A 236 5.52 -3.98 10.28
CA ALA A 236 6.96 -3.88 10.05
C ALA A 236 7.30 -3.31 8.68
N SER A 237 8.48 -2.69 8.58
CA SER A 237 9.13 -2.34 7.32
C SER A 237 10.60 -2.69 7.38
N ALA A 238 11.13 -3.11 6.24
CA ALA A 238 12.55 -3.29 6.02
C ALA A 238 12.90 -2.90 4.58
N GLU A 239 14.13 -2.39 4.39
CA GLU A 239 14.67 -2.04 3.08
C GLU A 239 15.99 -2.77 2.85
N ARG A 240 16.15 -3.39 1.67
CA ARG A 240 17.36 -4.07 1.24
C ARG A 240 17.58 -3.85 -0.25
N ASP A 241 18.78 -3.50 -0.62
CA ASP A 241 19.21 -3.33 -2.01
C ASP A 241 18.26 -2.41 -2.83
N GLY A 242 17.70 -1.38 -2.15
CA GLY A 242 16.76 -0.44 -2.75
C GLY A 242 15.32 -0.96 -2.89
N GLN A 243 15.02 -2.17 -2.41
CA GLN A 243 13.66 -2.70 -2.33
C GLN A 243 13.16 -2.59 -0.89
N ARG A 244 11.95 -2.02 -0.70
CA ARG A 244 11.31 -1.93 0.60
C ARG A 244 10.06 -2.79 0.65
N MET A 245 9.95 -3.58 1.72
CA MET A 245 8.77 -4.38 2.04
C MET A 245 8.07 -3.83 3.27
N VAL A 246 6.73 -3.82 3.23
CA VAL A 246 5.88 -3.57 4.39
C VAL A 246 5.13 -4.85 4.73
N MET A 247 5.05 -5.19 6.00
CA MET A 247 4.40 -6.41 6.46
C MET A 247 3.52 -6.13 7.67
N VAL A 248 2.34 -6.74 7.69
CA VAL A 248 1.45 -6.75 8.86
C VAL A 248 1.17 -8.19 9.24
N LEU A 249 1.38 -8.53 10.51
CA LEU A 249 1.01 -9.80 11.12
C LEU A 249 0.15 -9.53 12.34
N ASN A 250 -0.89 -10.33 12.57
CA ASN A 250 -1.68 -10.28 13.80
C ASN A 250 -2.26 -11.65 14.16
N GLY A 251 -2.61 -11.85 15.42
CA GLY A 251 -3.18 -13.11 15.90
C GLY A 251 -2.15 -14.18 16.25
N LEU A 252 -0.88 -13.82 16.45
CA LEU A 252 0.15 -14.78 16.87
C LEU A 252 0.02 -15.12 18.37
N PRO A 253 0.37 -16.36 18.79
CA PRO A 253 0.09 -16.84 20.13
C PRO A 253 1.02 -16.28 21.22
N SER A 254 2.20 -15.77 20.84
CA SER A 254 3.17 -15.26 21.81
C SER A 254 4.09 -14.18 21.22
N SER A 255 4.78 -13.45 22.08
CA SER A 255 5.82 -12.50 21.66
C SER A 255 7.00 -13.19 20.96
N GLN A 256 7.30 -14.43 21.32
CA GLN A 256 8.33 -15.23 20.67
C GLN A 256 7.88 -15.66 19.26
N ALA A 257 6.66 -16.20 19.13
CA ALA A 257 6.10 -16.53 17.83
C ALA A 257 6.05 -15.32 16.90
N ARG A 258 5.69 -14.13 17.44
CA ARG A 258 5.76 -12.87 16.69
C ARG A 258 7.17 -12.56 16.20
N ALA A 259 8.18 -12.69 17.03
CA ALA A 259 9.57 -12.41 16.65
C ALA A 259 10.06 -13.38 15.57
N GLU A 260 9.86 -14.68 15.76
CA GLU A 260 10.30 -15.73 14.84
C GLU A 260 9.56 -15.64 13.49
N GLU A 261 8.25 -15.49 13.53
CA GLU A 261 7.43 -15.46 12.32
C GLU A 261 7.64 -14.18 11.51
N SER A 262 7.78 -13.03 12.17
CA SER A 262 8.06 -11.77 11.48
C SER A 262 9.42 -11.79 10.79
N GLU A 263 10.46 -12.34 11.43
CA GLU A 263 11.77 -12.48 10.80
C GLU A 263 11.73 -13.46 9.61
N ARG A 264 11.08 -14.62 9.78
CA ARG A 264 10.92 -15.62 8.73
C ARG A 264 10.20 -15.07 7.51
N LEU A 265 9.05 -14.43 7.70
CA LEU A 265 8.24 -13.88 6.59
C LEU A 265 8.89 -12.68 5.93
N MET A 266 9.55 -11.78 6.68
CA MET A 266 10.24 -10.66 6.09
C MET A 266 11.45 -11.11 5.25
N ARG A 267 12.23 -12.12 5.71
CA ARG A 267 13.28 -12.75 4.89
C ARG A 267 12.72 -13.41 3.64
N LEU A 268 11.58 -14.11 3.78
CA LEU A 268 10.89 -14.72 2.65
C LEU A 268 10.43 -13.67 1.65
N ALA A 269 9.92 -12.51 2.10
CA ALA A 269 9.51 -11.42 1.23
C ALA A 269 10.63 -11.01 0.26
N PHE A 270 11.84 -10.78 0.74
CA PHE A 270 12.98 -10.43 -0.11
C PHE A 270 13.50 -11.58 -0.99
N THR A 271 13.26 -12.85 -0.62
CA THR A 271 13.75 -14.00 -1.39
C THR A 271 12.74 -14.50 -2.41
N ALA A 272 11.44 -14.43 -2.12
CA ALA A 272 10.38 -14.96 -2.97
C ALA A 272 9.82 -13.95 -3.96
N PHE A 273 9.82 -12.67 -3.60
CA PHE A 273 9.27 -11.60 -4.43
C PHE A 273 10.38 -10.74 -5.06
N ASP A 274 10.02 -10.06 -6.12
CA ASP A 274 10.88 -9.14 -6.87
C ASP A 274 10.03 -8.00 -7.42
N THR A 275 10.67 -6.87 -7.70
CA THR A 275 10.05 -5.73 -8.38
C THR A 275 10.88 -5.41 -9.61
N ARG A 276 10.27 -5.54 -10.79
CA ARG A 276 10.93 -5.24 -12.06
C ARG A 276 10.41 -3.91 -12.59
N THR A 277 11.34 -3.11 -13.14
CA THR A 277 11.02 -1.82 -13.75
C THR A 277 11.30 -1.91 -15.24
N VAL A 278 10.30 -1.51 -16.03
CA VAL A 278 10.46 -1.26 -17.48
C VAL A 278 10.53 0.25 -17.66
N GLU A 279 11.72 0.74 -17.97
CA GLU A 279 11.96 2.17 -18.19
C GLU A 279 11.38 2.60 -19.53
N PRO A 280 10.81 3.84 -19.63
CA PRO A 280 10.43 4.41 -20.91
C PRO A 280 11.70 4.64 -21.77
N THR A 281 11.59 4.36 -23.06
CA THR A 281 12.66 4.60 -24.04
C THR A 281 12.14 5.52 -25.14
N GLU A 282 13.05 6.19 -25.86
CA GLU A 282 12.69 6.96 -27.07
C GLU A 282 12.31 6.03 -28.24
N GLU A 283 12.78 4.78 -28.21
CA GLU A 283 12.42 3.77 -29.21
C GLU A 283 11.00 3.28 -29.02
N ALA A 284 10.31 3.03 -30.13
CA ALA A 284 8.96 2.49 -30.10
C ALA A 284 8.94 1.08 -29.49
N PHE A 285 8.06 0.86 -28.56
CA PHE A 285 7.77 -0.46 -27.97
C PHE A 285 7.06 -1.36 -29.01
N ALA A 286 6.19 -0.76 -29.82
CA ALA A 286 5.48 -1.41 -30.92
C ALA A 286 5.04 -0.38 -31.97
N GLU A 287 4.73 -0.87 -33.18
CA GLU A 287 4.16 -0.09 -34.28
C GLU A 287 2.68 -0.42 -34.43
N LEU A 288 1.80 0.59 -34.38
CA LEU A 288 0.37 0.42 -34.53
C LEU A 288 -0.13 0.97 -35.87
N PRO A 289 -1.09 0.29 -36.54
CA PRO A 289 -1.60 0.72 -37.83
C PRO A 289 -2.44 2.02 -37.74
N VAL A 290 -2.17 2.94 -38.66
CA VAL A 290 -2.88 4.22 -38.76
C VAL A 290 -3.67 4.29 -40.07
N TRP A 291 -4.96 4.58 -39.93
CA TRP A 291 -5.84 4.81 -41.06
C TRP A 291 -5.87 6.28 -41.46
N ASN A 292 -5.80 6.55 -42.76
CA ASN A 292 -5.91 7.89 -43.34
C ASN A 292 -4.79 8.85 -42.88
N GLY A 293 -3.63 8.32 -42.49
CA GLY A 293 -2.42 9.06 -42.13
C GLY A 293 -1.44 9.14 -43.27
N GLU A 294 -0.52 10.13 -43.24
CA GLU A 294 0.61 10.25 -44.21
C GLU A 294 1.57 9.06 -44.10
N VAL A 295 1.63 8.41 -42.94
CA VAL A 295 2.31 7.13 -42.71
C VAL A 295 1.29 6.07 -42.27
N SER A 296 1.61 4.81 -42.55
CA SER A 296 0.71 3.67 -42.31
C SER A 296 0.76 3.15 -40.88
N THR A 297 1.79 3.52 -40.12
CA THR A 297 1.98 3.12 -38.72
C THR A 297 2.47 4.29 -37.88
N VAL A 298 2.29 4.17 -36.56
CA VAL A 298 2.83 5.05 -35.54
C VAL A 298 3.45 4.21 -34.43
N GLY A 299 4.65 4.57 -34.00
CA GLY A 299 5.28 3.96 -32.85
C GLY A 299 4.59 4.36 -31.54
N VAL A 300 4.55 3.44 -30.60
CA VAL A 300 4.09 3.72 -29.24
C VAL A 300 5.14 3.33 -28.22
N ARG A 301 5.24 4.10 -27.12
CA ARG A 301 6.16 3.87 -26.01
C ARG A 301 5.45 4.06 -24.67
N LEU A 302 6.06 3.56 -23.61
CA LEU A 302 5.60 3.91 -22.25
C LEU A 302 5.77 5.41 -22.01
N GLU A 303 4.77 6.02 -21.37
CA GLU A 303 4.85 7.43 -20.95
C GLU A 303 5.73 7.57 -19.69
N GLN A 304 5.61 6.61 -18.78
CA GLN A 304 6.32 6.56 -17.50
C GLN A 304 6.88 5.16 -17.27
N ALA A 305 7.84 5.05 -16.34
CA ALA A 305 8.35 3.75 -15.91
C ALA A 305 7.21 2.87 -15.37
N LEU A 306 7.14 1.63 -15.87
CA LEU A 306 6.21 0.63 -15.37
C LEU A 306 6.94 -0.25 -14.35
N ARG A 307 6.49 -0.21 -13.10
CA ARG A 307 6.97 -1.08 -12.04
C ARG A 307 5.99 -2.21 -11.82
N VAL A 308 6.51 -3.43 -11.75
CA VAL A 308 5.73 -4.66 -11.60
C VAL A 308 6.33 -5.45 -10.45
N ALA A 309 5.57 -5.61 -9.36
CA ALA A 309 5.95 -6.45 -8.24
C ALA A 309 5.21 -7.78 -8.27
N GLY A 310 5.88 -8.87 -7.89
CA GLY A 310 5.28 -10.20 -7.88
C GLY A 310 6.23 -11.29 -7.41
N HIS A 311 5.71 -12.50 -7.30
CA HIS A 311 6.52 -13.67 -7.00
C HIS A 311 7.52 -13.92 -8.16
N LYS A 312 8.79 -14.21 -7.85
CA LYS A 312 9.85 -14.38 -8.86
C LYS A 312 9.49 -15.35 -9.99
N ARG A 313 8.81 -16.44 -9.67
CA ARG A 313 8.35 -17.42 -10.68
C ARG A 313 7.25 -16.88 -11.59
N ALA A 314 6.40 -16.01 -11.09
CA ALA A 314 5.31 -15.43 -11.88
C ALA A 314 5.82 -14.54 -13.04
N PHE A 315 7.04 -14.01 -12.93
CA PHE A 315 7.66 -13.28 -14.04
C PHE A 315 8.04 -14.17 -15.23
N ASP A 316 8.32 -15.47 -15.00
CA ASP A 316 8.68 -16.40 -16.08
C ASP A 316 7.46 -16.81 -16.91
N GLU A 317 6.25 -16.67 -16.36
CA GLU A 317 4.97 -17.01 -17.00
C GLU A 317 4.14 -15.74 -17.33
N ALA A 318 4.68 -14.55 -17.06
CA ALA A 318 4.00 -13.29 -17.35
C ALA A 318 3.76 -13.12 -18.85
N SER A 319 2.59 -12.63 -19.22
CA SER A 319 2.26 -12.23 -20.59
C SER A 319 1.96 -10.75 -20.67
N ALA A 320 2.27 -10.14 -21.81
CA ALA A 320 2.00 -8.73 -22.08
C ALA A 320 1.27 -8.58 -23.42
N GLU A 321 0.20 -7.80 -23.42
CA GLU A 321 -0.60 -7.49 -24.59
C GLU A 321 -0.74 -5.97 -24.75
N ILE A 322 -0.79 -5.50 -26.02
CA ILE A 322 -1.11 -4.13 -26.35
C ILE A 322 -2.57 -4.05 -26.79
N VAL A 323 -3.39 -3.37 -26.00
CA VAL A 323 -4.82 -3.18 -26.26
C VAL A 323 -5.08 -1.77 -26.77
N TYR A 324 -5.72 -1.63 -27.95
CA TYR A 324 -6.07 -0.35 -28.55
C TYR A 324 -7.34 -0.47 -29.41
N ASP A 325 -8.02 0.65 -29.60
CA ASP A 325 -9.15 0.75 -30.54
C ASP A 325 -8.63 1.01 -31.94
N GLY A 326 -8.53 -0.03 -32.73
CA GLY A 326 -7.96 0.05 -34.07
C GLY A 326 -8.96 -0.08 -35.21
N PRO A 327 -8.59 0.42 -36.40
CA PRO A 327 -7.37 1.17 -36.74
C PRO A 327 -7.38 2.60 -36.19
N LEU A 328 -6.22 3.09 -35.74
CA LEU A 328 -6.05 4.46 -35.26
C LEU A 328 -6.27 5.45 -36.42
N SER A 329 -6.93 6.56 -36.18
CA SER A 329 -7.25 7.55 -37.20
C SER A 329 -6.38 8.81 -37.07
N ALA A 330 -5.69 9.19 -38.15
CA ALA A 330 -4.98 10.49 -38.20
C ALA A 330 -5.97 11.68 -38.15
N PRO A 331 -5.60 12.85 -37.58
CA PRO A 331 -4.25 13.17 -37.10
C PRO A 331 -3.99 12.56 -35.73
N ILE A 332 -2.73 12.28 -35.44
CA ILE A 332 -2.23 11.83 -34.14
C ILE A 332 -1.15 12.83 -33.71
N GLU A 333 -1.18 13.24 -32.45
CA GLU A 333 -0.16 14.10 -31.88
C GLU A 333 0.88 13.25 -31.11
N GLU A 334 2.15 13.67 -31.17
CA GLU A 334 3.20 13.06 -30.33
C GLU A 334 2.82 13.18 -28.84
N GLY A 335 3.01 12.09 -28.07
CA GLY A 335 2.58 12.01 -26.65
C GLY A 335 1.09 11.72 -26.45
N GLN A 336 0.28 11.63 -27.51
CA GLN A 336 -1.11 11.21 -27.40
C GLN A 336 -1.22 9.75 -26.97
N GLN A 337 -2.01 9.43 -25.96
CA GLN A 337 -2.29 8.04 -25.58
C GLN A 337 -3.08 7.34 -26.69
N LEU A 338 -2.54 6.23 -27.18
CA LEU A 338 -3.10 5.46 -28.29
C LEU A 338 -3.47 4.03 -27.91
N ALA A 339 -2.80 3.48 -26.90
CA ALA A 339 -2.95 2.10 -26.48
C ALA A 339 -2.75 1.95 -24.97
N THR A 340 -3.00 0.76 -24.48
CA THR A 340 -2.71 0.34 -23.11
C THR A 340 -1.90 -0.95 -23.17
N LEU A 341 -0.76 -0.98 -22.48
CA LEU A 341 -0.03 -2.20 -22.19
C LEU A 341 -0.77 -2.91 -21.04
N VAL A 342 -1.13 -4.17 -21.23
CA VAL A 342 -1.79 -5.02 -20.24
C VAL A 342 -0.85 -6.17 -19.91
N VAL A 343 -0.40 -6.24 -18.65
CA VAL A 343 0.49 -7.30 -18.16
C VAL A 343 -0.29 -8.22 -17.24
N THR A 344 -0.39 -9.49 -17.60
CA THR A 344 -1.04 -10.54 -16.80
C THR A 344 0.02 -11.42 -16.17
N MET A 345 -0.12 -11.68 -14.87
CA MET A 345 0.79 -12.50 -14.08
C MET A 345 0.02 -13.49 -13.22
N GLU A 346 0.59 -14.68 -13.01
CA GLU A 346 0.05 -15.65 -12.06
C GLU A 346 0.01 -15.05 -10.64
N GLY A 347 -1.10 -15.28 -9.93
CA GLY A 347 -1.31 -14.81 -8.56
C GLY A 347 -1.82 -13.38 -8.43
N ARG A 348 -2.20 -12.72 -9.54
CA ARG A 348 -2.89 -11.43 -9.54
C ARG A 348 -4.30 -11.60 -10.10
N ASP A 349 -5.28 -11.07 -9.37
CA ASP A 349 -6.70 -11.09 -9.81
C ASP A 349 -6.94 -10.05 -10.93
N GLU A 350 -6.19 -8.94 -10.94
CA GLU A 350 -6.30 -7.88 -11.93
C GLU A 350 -4.97 -7.71 -12.69
N PRO A 351 -5.03 -7.51 -14.02
CA PRO A 351 -3.84 -7.22 -14.81
C PRO A 351 -3.28 -5.83 -14.47
N ILE A 352 -1.97 -5.70 -14.60
CA ILE A 352 -1.29 -4.40 -14.49
C ILE A 352 -1.44 -3.69 -15.82
N THR A 353 -1.80 -2.42 -15.82
CA THR A 353 -2.00 -1.63 -17.03
C THR A 353 -1.11 -0.38 -17.04
N ALA A 354 -0.59 -0.04 -18.23
CA ALA A 354 0.17 1.18 -18.42
C ALA A 354 -0.20 1.86 -19.75
N PRO A 355 -0.32 3.21 -19.78
CA PRO A 355 -0.60 3.93 -21.01
C PRO A 355 0.58 3.85 -21.97
N LEU A 356 0.28 3.64 -23.27
CA LEU A 356 1.24 3.75 -24.36
C LEU A 356 0.90 4.99 -25.19
N VAL A 357 1.89 5.86 -25.36
CA VAL A 357 1.76 7.14 -26.06
C VAL A 357 2.51 7.13 -27.41
N ALA A 358 2.04 7.94 -28.35
CA ALA A 358 2.65 8.10 -29.67
C ALA A 358 4.10 8.62 -29.57
N THR A 359 5.01 8.01 -30.30
CA THR A 359 6.43 8.46 -30.41
C THR A 359 6.61 9.64 -31.36
N SER A 360 5.64 9.89 -32.25
CA SER A 360 5.67 10.96 -33.24
C SER A 360 4.27 11.36 -33.67
N SER A 361 4.14 12.57 -34.22
CA SER A 361 2.89 13.02 -34.83
C SER A 361 2.66 12.38 -36.19
N VAL A 362 1.39 12.11 -36.55
CA VAL A 362 0.97 11.62 -37.86
C VAL A 362 -0.11 12.53 -38.43
N GLU A 363 0.21 13.22 -39.51
CA GLU A 363 -0.75 14.10 -40.17
C GLU A 363 -1.75 13.31 -41.04
N LYS A 364 -2.92 13.92 -41.30
CA LYS A 364 -3.88 13.33 -42.25
C LYS A 364 -3.37 13.34 -43.66
N LEU A 365 -3.61 12.26 -44.39
CA LEU A 365 -3.42 12.22 -45.84
C LEU A 365 -4.09 13.44 -46.51
N GLY A 366 -3.31 14.23 -47.23
CA GLY A 366 -3.77 15.32 -48.08
C GLY A 366 -4.71 14.82 -49.22
N PHE A 367 -5.37 15.74 -49.92
CA PHE A 367 -6.35 15.41 -50.96
C PHE A 367 -5.73 14.49 -52.08
N MET A 368 -4.50 14.71 -52.48
CA MET A 368 -3.80 13.85 -53.48
C MET A 368 -3.50 12.46 -52.95
N GLY A 369 -3.10 12.33 -51.67
CA GLY A 369 -2.85 11.04 -51.01
C GLY A 369 -4.11 10.19 -50.89
N LYS A 370 -5.24 10.81 -50.61
CA LYS A 370 -6.57 10.11 -50.57
C LYS A 370 -7.00 9.59 -51.96
N ALA A 371 -6.68 10.33 -53.05
CA ALA A 371 -7.00 9.90 -54.41
C ALA A 371 -6.13 8.68 -54.81
N VAL A 372 -4.88 8.65 -54.45
CA VAL A 372 -3.98 7.50 -54.71
C VAL A 372 -4.35 6.28 -53.88
N ALA A 373 -4.65 6.43 -52.58
CA ALA A 373 -5.08 5.35 -51.69
C ALA A 373 -6.43 4.76 -52.13
N GLY A 374 -7.36 5.59 -52.59
CA GLY A 374 -8.64 5.13 -53.15
C GLY A 374 -8.50 4.39 -54.49
N LEU A 375 -7.48 4.69 -55.29
CA LEU A 375 -7.19 4.01 -56.54
C LEU A 375 -6.55 2.62 -56.29
N SER A 376 -5.61 2.51 -55.32
CA SER A 376 -4.98 1.25 -54.94
C SER A 376 -5.97 0.25 -54.34
N LEU A 377 -6.94 0.71 -53.51
CA LEU A 377 -8.02 -0.14 -52.98
C LEU A 377 -8.94 -0.67 -54.07
N LYS A 378 -9.19 0.11 -55.15
CA LYS A 378 -10.00 -0.33 -56.27
C LYS A 378 -9.26 -1.28 -57.25
N LEU A 379 -7.95 -1.18 -57.30
CA LEU A 379 -7.12 -2.06 -58.16
C LEU A 379 -6.74 -3.38 -57.40
N GLY A 380 -6.65 -3.38 -56.07
CA GLY A 380 -6.40 -4.59 -55.28
C GLY A 380 -7.66 -5.47 -55.04
N ALA A 381 -8.84 -5.00 -55.34
CA ALA A 381 -10.08 -5.77 -55.20
C ALA A 381 -10.50 -6.51 -56.53
N GLY A 382 -9.59 -6.58 -57.50
CA GLY A 382 -9.88 -7.09 -58.85
C GLY A 382 -9.24 -8.44 -59.22
N ASP A 383 -8.50 -9.08 -58.32
CA ASP A 383 -7.79 -10.33 -58.66
C ASP A 383 -8.20 -11.53 -57.73
N ASP A 384 -9.48 -11.72 -57.51
CA ASP A 384 -10.06 -12.99 -57.04
C ASP A 384 -11.40 -13.24 -57.75
N GLN A 385 -11.35 -13.75 -58.97
CA GLN A 385 -12.40 -14.52 -59.63
C GLN A 385 -11.86 -15.85 -60.13
#